data_190421d8ed0bc298877b9ede8e7c3c3a
#
_entry.id   190421d8ed0bc298877b9ede8e7c3c3a
#
_cell.length_a   1.000
_cell.length_b   1.000
_cell.length_c   1.000
_cell.angle_alpha   90.00
_cell.angle_beta   90.00
_cell.angle_gamma   90.00
#
_symmetry.space_group_name_H-M   'P 1'
#
loop_
_entity.id
_entity.type
_entity.pdbx_description
1 polymer ?
#
loop_
_entity_poly.entity_id
_entity_poly.type
_entity_poly.pdbx_seq_one_letter_code
_entity_poly.pdbx_strand_id
1 'polypeptide(L)'
;NSTMQTFVFDQLLKGLDLEETMAKDLFHQAARAALEKDGWTVTHDPYTIKILDTTTNIDLGAERLMAAERGREQIAVEVKSFIGPSLTYDFHLAVGQYMNYRRALRKNDPQRLLFLGVTKDAYRIFFTKADVQEAVEEFDIRLFVFDDELQQVDRWVEPNP
;
A
#
# COMPACT_ATOMS: atom_id res chain seq x y z
N ASN A 1 3.43 -31.03 27.36
CA ASN A 1 3.67 -31.82 26.15
C ASN A 1 4.04 -30.94 24.98
N SER A 2 5.21 -31.19 24.37
CA SER A 2 5.73 -30.39 23.26
C SER A 2 4.79 -30.35 22.05
N THR A 3 4.08 -31.45 21.75
CA THR A 3 3.13 -31.55 20.65
C THR A 3 1.94 -30.61 20.87
N MET A 4 1.43 -30.55 22.09
CA MET A 4 0.34 -29.68 22.48
C MET A 4 0.75 -28.19 22.39
N GLN A 5 1.96 -27.87 22.87
CA GLN A 5 2.50 -26.52 22.80
C GLN A 5 2.69 -26.08 21.36
N THR A 6 3.18 -26.94 20.48
CA THR A 6 3.32 -26.66 19.05
C THR A 6 1.96 -26.39 18.40
N PHE A 7 0.95 -27.21 18.71
CA PHE A 7 -0.41 -27.03 18.19
C PHE A 7 -1.00 -25.68 18.62
N VAL A 8 -0.89 -25.33 19.90
CA VAL A 8 -1.40 -24.05 20.42
C VAL A 8 -0.67 -22.88 19.75
N PHE A 9 0.65 -22.97 19.60
CA PHE A 9 1.46 -21.94 18.94
C PHE A 9 1.04 -21.75 17.50
N ASP A 10 0.84 -22.84 16.73
CA ASP A 10 0.38 -22.78 15.35
C ASP A 10 -1.01 -22.14 15.24
N GLN A 11 -1.93 -22.42 16.17
CA GLN A 11 -3.25 -21.80 16.18
C GLN A 11 -3.16 -20.30 16.46
N LEU A 12 -2.29 -19.89 17.36
CA LEU A 12 -2.05 -18.46 17.64
C LEU A 12 -1.48 -17.74 16.43
N LEU A 13 -0.51 -18.33 15.72
CA LEU A 13 0.06 -17.75 14.50
C LEU A 13 -0.99 -17.59 13.40
N LYS A 14 -1.85 -18.60 13.22
CA LYS A 14 -2.95 -18.53 12.24
C LYS A 14 -3.93 -17.41 12.57
N GLY A 15 -4.22 -17.20 13.86
CA GLY A 15 -5.08 -16.12 14.31
C GLY A 15 -4.46 -14.74 14.03
N LEU A 16 -3.15 -14.58 14.28
CA LEU A 16 -2.42 -13.36 14.00
C LEU A 16 -2.39 -13.06 12.50
N ASP A 17 -2.12 -14.07 11.65
CA ASP A 17 -2.14 -13.94 10.21
C ASP A 17 -3.52 -13.53 9.67
N LEU A 18 -4.58 -14.08 10.26
CA LEU A 18 -5.95 -13.74 9.88
C LEU A 18 -6.28 -12.29 10.27
N GLU A 19 -5.91 -11.85 11.47
CA GLU A 19 -6.13 -10.47 11.91
C GLU A 19 -5.38 -9.48 11.02
N GLU A 20 -4.14 -9.77 10.67
CA GLU A 20 -3.33 -8.95 9.77
C GLU A 20 -3.97 -8.88 8.38
N THR A 21 -4.43 -10.00 7.84
CA THR A 21 -5.12 -10.06 6.55
C THR A 21 -6.41 -9.24 6.57
N MET A 22 -7.20 -9.35 7.65
CA MET A 22 -8.42 -8.57 7.81
C MET A 22 -8.13 -7.08 7.89
N ALA A 23 -7.08 -6.67 8.60
CA ALA A 23 -6.67 -5.27 8.69
C ALA A 23 -6.25 -4.72 7.33
N LYS A 24 -5.50 -5.50 6.54
CA LYS A 24 -5.09 -5.12 5.18
C LYS A 24 -6.32 -4.93 4.27
N ASP A 25 -7.29 -5.83 4.36
CA ASP A 25 -8.53 -5.71 3.60
C ASP A 25 -9.33 -4.47 3.99
N LEU A 26 -9.43 -4.16 5.27
CA LEU A 26 -10.13 -2.98 5.76
C LEU A 26 -9.45 -1.69 5.28
N PHE A 27 -8.13 -1.63 5.32
CA PHE A 27 -7.37 -0.47 4.85
C PHE A 27 -7.51 -0.30 3.33
N HIS A 28 -7.49 -1.40 2.59
CA HIS A 28 -7.72 -1.36 1.15
C HIS A 28 -9.11 -0.79 0.81
N GLN A 29 -10.16 -1.27 1.48
CA GLN A 29 -11.52 -0.78 1.28
C GLN A 29 -11.66 0.69 1.69
N ALA A 30 -11.02 1.10 2.79
CA ALA A 30 -11.02 2.49 3.23
C ALA A 30 -10.32 3.41 2.23
N ALA A 31 -9.20 2.98 1.68
CA ALA A 31 -8.48 3.73 0.65
C ALA A 31 -9.34 3.89 -0.62
N ARG A 32 -9.99 2.82 -1.06
CA ARG A 32 -10.90 2.85 -2.20
C ARG A 32 -12.05 3.82 -1.98
N ALA A 33 -12.72 3.74 -0.82
CA ALA A 33 -13.80 4.63 -0.48
C ALA A 33 -13.34 6.10 -0.42
N ALA A 34 -12.16 6.36 0.12
CA ALA A 34 -11.58 7.69 0.16
C ALA A 34 -11.36 8.27 -1.23
N LEU A 35 -10.81 7.46 -2.15
CA LEU A 35 -10.64 7.86 -3.55
C LEU A 35 -11.98 8.18 -4.21
N GLU A 36 -12.98 7.32 -4.04
CA GLU A 36 -14.30 7.51 -4.64
C GLU A 36 -14.96 8.80 -4.12
N LYS A 37 -14.87 9.08 -2.82
CA LYS A 37 -15.38 10.33 -2.23
C LYS A 37 -14.67 11.57 -2.77
N ASP A 38 -13.39 11.44 -3.16
CA ASP A 38 -12.60 12.53 -3.73
C ASP A 38 -12.80 12.68 -5.24
N GLY A 39 -13.75 11.96 -5.81
CA GLY A 39 -14.10 12.08 -7.22
C GLY A 39 -13.35 11.14 -8.17
N TRP A 40 -12.55 10.22 -7.64
CA TRP A 40 -11.87 9.23 -8.46
C TRP A 40 -12.81 8.07 -8.81
N THR A 41 -12.68 7.56 -10.01
CA THR A 41 -13.33 6.31 -10.41
C THR A 41 -12.30 5.20 -10.34
N VAL A 42 -12.52 4.22 -9.48
CA VAL A 42 -11.66 3.03 -9.41
C VAL A 42 -12.01 2.14 -10.59
N THR A 43 -11.09 2.04 -11.55
CA THR A 43 -11.31 1.33 -12.81
C THR A 43 -10.86 -0.13 -12.75
N HIS A 44 -9.86 -0.42 -11.93
CA HIS A 44 -9.30 -1.75 -11.77
C HIS A 44 -8.93 -1.99 -10.31
N ASP A 45 -9.41 -3.09 -9.75
CA ASP A 45 -9.12 -3.52 -8.39
C ASP A 45 -9.21 -5.05 -8.31
N PRO A 46 -8.12 -5.79 -8.50
CA PRO A 46 -6.74 -5.31 -8.67
C PRO A 46 -6.42 -4.82 -10.09
N TYR A 47 -5.38 -4.01 -10.19
CA TYR A 47 -4.74 -3.63 -11.45
C TYR A 47 -3.54 -4.54 -11.67
N THR A 48 -3.64 -5.38 -12.69
CA THR A 48 -2.61 -6.38 -12.97
C THR A 48 -1.59 -5.82 -13.96
N ILE A 49 -0.33 -5.83 -13.56
CA ILE A 49 0.79 -5.43 -14.41
C ILE A 49 1.86 -6.52 -14.38
N LYS A 50 2.64 -6.58 -15.46
CA LYS A 50 3.75 -7.52 -15.57
C LYS A 50 4.99 -6.92 -14.92
N ILE A 51 5.50 -7.58 -13.88
CA ILE A 51 6.71 -7.17 -13.17
C ILE A 51 7.79 -8.21 -13.38
N LEU A 52 8.98 -7.76 -13.83
CA LEU A 52 10.14 -8.62 -14.01
C LEU A 52 9.84 -9.89 -14.84
N ASP A 53 9.11 -9.72 -15.95
CA ASP A 53 8.67 -10.80 -16.85
C ASP A 53 7.77 -11.85 -16.19
N THR A 54 7.29 -11.61 -14.97
CA THR A 54 6.33 -12.47 -14.32
C THR A 54 4.99 -11.75 -14.20
N THR A 55 3.91 -12.46 -14.55
CA THR A 55 2.56 -11.97 -14.24
C THR A 55 2.37 -12.24 -12.76
N THR A 56 2.63 -11.24 -11.93
CA THR A 56 2.35 -11.38 -10.53
C THR A 56 0.90 -11.08 -10.25
N ASN A 57 0.10 -12.11 -10.24
CA ASN A 57 -0.92 -12.20 -9.23
C ASN A 57 -0.13 -12.39 -7.94
N ILE A 58 0.16 -11.31 -7.24
CA ILE A 58 0.78 -11.42 -5.92
C ILE A 58 -0.31 -11.93 -5.00
N ASP A 59 -0.45 -13.24 -4.99
CA ASP A 59 -1.38 -13.96 -4.15
C ASP A 59 -0.78 -14.16 -2.75
N LEU A 60 0.01 -13.21 -2.31
CA LEU A 60 0.55 -13.18 -0.95
C LEU A 60 -0.32 -12.23 -0.11
N GLY A 61 -1.62 -12.57 -0.05
CA GLY A 61 -2.53 -11.98 0.91
C GLY A 61 -2.71 -10.47 0.81
N ALA A 62 -3.71 -10.04 0.07
CA ALA A 62 -4.40 -8.76 0.20
C ALA A 62 -3.68 -7.48 -0.22
N GLU A 63 -2.47 -7.53 -0.75
CA GLU A 63 -1.83 -6.33 -1.30
C GLU A 63 -2.15 -6.22 -2.78
N ARG A 64 -3.11 -5.37 -3.11
CA ARG A 64 -3.57 -5.16 -4.48
C ARG A 64 -3.19 -3.77 -4.94
N LEU A 65 -2.64 -3.71 -6.13
CA LEU A 65 -2.51 -2.45 -6.83
C LEU A 65 -3.89 -2.08 -7.37
N MET A 66 -4.30 -0.85 -7.15
CA MET A 66 -5.60 -0.33 -7.55
C MET A 66 -5.38 0.76 -8.58
N ALA A 67 -6.11 0.74 -9.70
CA ALA A 67 -6.06 1.81 -10.69
C ALA A 67 -7.29 2.69 -10.56
N ALA A 68 -7.10 4.01 -10.66
CA ALA A 68 -8.18 4.99 -10.58
C ALA A 68 -7.96 6.13 -11.56
N GLU A 69 -9.05 6.78 -11.98
CA GLU A 69 -9.05 7.87 -12.93
C GLU A 69 -9.94 9.01 -12.46
N ARG A 70 -9.50 10.24 -12.70
CA ARG A 70 -10.29 11.45 -12.47
C ARG A 70 -9.97 12.44 -13.60
N GLY A 71 -10.95 12.64 -14.51
CA GLY A 71 -10.70 13.41 -15.73
C GLY A 71 -9.61 12.74 -16.56
N ARG A 72 -8.52 13.47 -16.84
CA ARG A 72 -7.35 12.93 -17.56
C ARG A 72 -6.28 12.36 -16.65
N GLU A 73 -6.44 12.51 -15.34
CA GLU A 73 -5.49 12.00 -14.37
C GLU A 73 -5.68 10.50 -14.21
N GLN A 74 -4.58 9.77 -14.28
CA GLN A 74 -4.55 8.31 -14.08
C GLN A 74 -3.54 7.99 -12.99
N ILE A 75 -3.96 7.22 -12.00
CA ILE A 75 -3.11 6.82 -10.89
C ILE A 75 -3.21 5.32 -10.65
N ALA A 76 -2.19 4.79 -10.01
CA ALA A 76 -2.21 3.49 -9.37
C ALA A 76 -1.85 3.69 -7.91
N VAL A 77 -2.54 2.97 -7.04
CA VAL A 77 -2.33 3.08 -5.59
C VAL A 77 -2.04 1.70 -5.03
N GLU A 78 -0.93 1.58 -4.32
CA GLU A 78 -0.58 0.39 -3.56
C GLU A 78 -0.73 0.71 -2.08
N VAL A 79 -1.70 0.07 -1.41
CA VAL A 79 -1.99 0.31 0.00
C VAL A 79 -1.11 -0.60 0.86
N LYS A 80 -0.37 0.02 1.80
CA LYS A 80 0.46 -0.69 2.79
C LYS A 80 -0.02 -0.37 4.19
N SER A 81 -0.18 -1.40 5.00
CA SER A 81 -0.79 -1.27 6.32
C SER A 81 0.13 -0.71 7.39
N PHE A 82 1.44 -0.95 7.33
CA PHE A 82 2.42 -0.50 8.33
C PHE A 82 2.00 -0.87 9.76
N ILE A 83 1.56 -2.11 9.94
CA ILE A 83 1.14 -2.66 11.24
C ILE A 83 2.07 -3.75 11.77
N GLY A 84 3.15 -4.05 11.06
CA GLY A 84 4.13 -5.04 11.48
C GLY A 84 4.94 -4.60 12.70
N PRO A 85 5.70 -5.54 13.31
CA PRO A 85 6.49 -5.23 14.50
C PRO A 85 7.67 -4.29 14.22
N SER A 86 8.08 -4.14 12.97
CA SER A 86 9.12 -3.21 12.57
C SER A 86 8.63 -2.37 11.39
N LEU A 87 8.38 -1.10 11.64
CA LEU A 87 7.95 -0.16 10.59
C LEU A 87 9.08 0.11 9.59
N THR A 88 10.32 0.06 10.04
CA THR A 88 11.48 0.17 9.16
C THR A 88 11.55 -1.00 8.17
N TYR A 89 11.29 -2.21 8.62
CA TYR A 89 11.22 -3.39 7.76
C TYR A 89 10.07 -3.27 6.76
N ASP A 90 8.89 -2.86 7.23
CA ASP A 90 7.74 -2.62 6.36
C ASP A 90 8.06 -1.58 5.28
N PHE A 91 8.79 -0.53 5.65
CA PHE A 91 9.23 0.51 4.72
C PHE A 91 10.18 -0.03 3.66
N HIS A 92 11.15 -0.87 4.05
CA HIS A 92 12.06 -1.51 3.10
C HIS A 92 11.30 -2.33 2.06
N LEU A 93 10.32 -3.12 2.49
CA LEU A 93 9.48 -3.90 1.58
C LEU A 93 8.66 -3.00 0.66
N ALA A 94 8.05 -1.96 1.22
CA ALA A 94 7.24 -1.02 0.47
C ALA A 94 8.05 -0.29 -0.60
N VAL A 95 9.26 0.16 -0.27
CA VAL A 95 10.16 0.83 -1.21
C VAL A 95 10.54 -0.10 -2.35
N GLY A 96 10.94 -1.33 -2.04
CA GLY A 96 11.32 -2.31 -3.07
C GLY A 96 10.18 -2.59 -4.04
N GLN A 97 8.98 -2.83 -3.53
CA GLN A 97 7.80 -3.06 -4.36
C GLN A 97 7.41 -1.81 -5.16
N TYR A 98 7.44 -0.64 -4.52
CA TYR A 98 7.14 0.63 -5.18
C TYR A 98 8.06 0.88 -6.39
N MET A 99 9.36 0.64 -6.22
CA MET A 99 10.33 0.81 -7.31
C MET A 99 10.04 -0.13 -8.48
N ASN A 100 9.71 -1.40 -8.19
CA ASN A 100 9.38 -2.37 -9.22
C ASN A 100 8.08 -2.03 -9.94
N TYR A 101 7.05 -1.62 -9.22
CA TYR A 101 5.78 -1.17 -9.82
C TYR A 101 5.98 0.07 -10.68
N ARG A 102 6.73 1.05 -10.18
CA ARG A 102 7.00 2.28 -10.93
C ARG A 102 7.72 1.99 -12.24
N ARG A 103 8.72 1.11 -12.20
CA ARG A 103 9.44 0.69 -13.40
C ARG A 103 8.50 0.04 -14.41
N ALA A 104 7.65 -0.87 -13.96
CA ALA A 104 6.69 -1.56 -14.82
C ALA A 104 5.67 -0.59 -15.42
N LEU A 105 5.17 0.36 -14.63
CA LEU A 105 4.24 1.39 -15.11
C LEU A 105 4.89 2.29 -16.15
N ARG A 106 6.11 2.74 -15.91
CA ARG A 106 6.84 3.58 -16.89
C ARG A 106 6.99 2.90 -18.24
N LYS A 107 7.10 1.58 -18.23
CA LYS A 107 7.23 0.78 -19.45
C LYS A 107 5.89 0.51 -20.14
N ASN A 108 4.85 0.19 -19.38
CA ASN A 108 3.59 -0.34 -19.91
C ASN A 108 2.43 0.65 -19.86
N ASP A 109 2.46 1.63 -18.95
CA ASP A 109 1.39 2.61 -18.75
C ASP A 109 2.00 3.93 -18.24
N PRO A 110 2.81 4.63 -19.06
CA PRO A 110 3.64 5.75 -18.58
C PRO A 110 2.85 6.97 -18.12
N GLN A 111 1.57 7.07 -18.46
CA GLN A 111 0.73 8.20 -18.05
C GLN A 111 0.16 8.01 -16.63
N ARG A 112 0.27 6.81 -16.08
CA ARG A 112 -0.29 6.49 -14.77
C ARG A 112 0.76 6.71 -13.67
N LEU A 113 0.46 7.61 -12.73
CA LEU A 113 1.35 7.90 -11.61
C LEU A 113 1.10 6.92 -10.47
N LEU A 114 2.18 6.43 -9.87
CA LEU A 114 2.11 5.50 -8.74
C LEU A 114 2.13 6.25 -7.42
N PHE A 115 1.24 5.87 -6.52
CA PHE A 115 1.18 6.36 -5.14
C PHE A 115 1.24 5.20 -4.17
N LEU A 116 2.00 5.40 -3.09
CA LEU A 116 1.98 4.51 -1.92
C LEU A 116 0.86 5.00 -0.99
N GLY A 117 -0.15 4.16 -0.77
CA GLY A 117 -1.27 4.47 0.11
C GLY A 117 -0.96 4.06 1.54
N VAL A 118 -1.04 5.00 2.46
CA VAL A 118 -0.80 4.76 3.89
C VAL A 118 -1.89 5.42 4.72
N THR A 119 -2.19 4.85 5.88
CA THR A 119 -3.16 5.45 6.78
C THR A 119 -2.62 6.74 7.39
N LYS A 120 -3.52 7.59 7.83
CA LYS A 120 -3.20 8.80 8.59
C LYS A 120 -2.35 8.50 9.82
N ASP A 121 -2.66 7.41 10.54
CA ASP A 121 -1.91 6.98 11.71
C ASP A 121 -0.49 6.53 11.35
N ALA A 122 -0.33 5.73 10.32
CA ALA A 122 1.00 5.33 9.84
C ALA A 122 1.83 6.54 9.43
N TYR A 123 1.22 7.50 8.74
CA TYR A 123 1.88 8.74 8.36
C TYR A 123 2.37 9.50 9.60
N ARG A 124 1.51 9.71 10.58
CA ARG A 124 1.82 10.44 11.80
C ARG A 124 2.94 9.79 12.62
N ILE A 125 2.92 8.46 12.71
CA ILE A 125 3.85 7.71 13.56
C ILE A 125 5.23 7.54 12.89
N PHE A 126 5.26 7.32 11.58
CA PHE A 126 6.48 6.92 10.87
C PHE A 126 6.93 7.94 9.83
N PHE A 127 6.05 8.41 8.97
CA PHE A 127 6.41 9.24 7.81
C PHE A 127 6.70 10.69 8.15
N THR A 128 6.48 11.11 9.40
CA THR A 128 6.87 12.43 9.88
C THR A 128 8.30 12.48 10.40
N LYS A 129 8.99 11.35 10.53
CA LYS A 129 10.38 11.28 10.95
C LYS A 129 11.27 11.87 9.85
N ALA A 130 12.26 12.69 10.26
CA ALA A 130 13.11 13.42 9.33
C ALA A 130 13.82 12.51 8.34
N ASP A 131 14.41 11.41 8.82
CA ASP A 131 15.13 10.46 7.95
C ASP A 131 14.19 9.77 6.96
N VAL A 132 12.96 9.49 7.38
CA VAL A 132 11.96 8.87 6.49
C VAL A 132 11.52 9.86 5.41
N GLN A 133 11.33 11.13 5.78
CA GLN A 133 10.99 12.18 4.81
C GLN A 133 12.10 12.38 3.79
N GLU A 134 13.36 12.36 4.23
CA GLU A 134 14.51 12.42 3.32
C GLU A 134 14.50 11.23 2.35
N ALA A 135 14.26 10.03 2.84
CA ALA A 135 14.21 8.83 2.01
C ALA A 135 13.06 8.89 1.00
N VAL A 136 11.88 9.30 1.43
CA VAL A 136 10.70 9.45 0.55
C VAL A 136 11.01 10.45 -0.58
N GLU A 137 11.64 11.56 -0.26
CA GLU A 137 12.02 12.57 -1.26
C GLU A 137 13.13 12.06 -2.19
N GLU A 138 14.18 11.45 -1.64
CA GLU A 138 15.31 10.92 -2.42
C GLU A 138 14.86 9.81 -3.38
N PHE A 139 13.97 8.92 -2.92
CA PHE A 139 13.44 7.83 -3.74
C PHE A 139 12.28 8.23 -4.64
N ASP A 140 11.87 9.50 -4.58
CA ASP A 140 10.80 10.05 -5.42
C ASP A 140 9.47 9.28 -5.23
N ILE A 141 9.10 9.03 -3.97
CA ILE A 141 7.89 8.30 -3.62
C ILE A 141 6.73 9.27 -3.40
N ARG A 142 5.63 9.04 -4.12
CA ARG A 142 4.38 9.77 -3.91
C ARG A 142 3.54 9.04 -2.87
N LEU A 143 2.99 9.79 -1.91
CA LEU A 143 2.14 9.23 -0.88
C LEU A 143 0.69 9.68 -1.05
N PHE A 144 -0.21 8.73 -0.90
CA PHE A 144 -1.62 8.94 -0.71
C PHE A 144 -1.96 8.59 0.74
N VAL A 145 -2.28 9.62 1.53
CA VAL A 145 -2.59 9.45 2.96
C VAL A 145 -4.09 9.53 3.15
N PHE A 146 -4.67 8.51 3.75
CA PHE A 146 -6.12 8.43 3.96
C PHE A 146 -6.46 8.16 5.42
N ASP A 147 -7.60 8.69 5.84
CA ASP A 147 -8.20 8.40 7.14
C ASP A 147 -9.03 7.12 6.98
N ASP A 148 -8.61 6.04 7.65
CA ASP A 148 -9.27 4.74 7.52
C ASP A 148 -10.60 4.68 8.28
N GLU A 149 -10.78 5.47 9.32
CA GLU A 149 -12.05 5.52 10.06
C GLU A 149 -13.11 6.32 9.31
N LEU A 150 -12.76 7.53 8.86
CA LEU A 150 -13.67 8.40 8.11
C LEU A 150 -13.76 8.06 6.62
N GLN A 151 -12.85 7.21 6.14
CA GLN A 151 -12.76 6.84 4.73
C GLN A 151 -12.67 8.06 3.82
N GLN A 152 -11.74 8.95 4.16
CA GLN A 152 -11.52 10.22 3.46
C GLN A 152 -10.04 10.41 3.16
N VAL A 153 -9.75 11.16 2.11
CA VAL A 153 -8.38 11.59 1.82
C VAL A 153 -7.93 12.56 2.92
N ASP A 154 -6.77 12.30 3.51
CA ASP A 154 -6.13 13.22 4.44
C ASP A 154 -5.21 14.18 3.70
N ARG A 155 -4.30 13.65 2.88
CA ARG A 155 -3.38 14.46 2.09
C ARG A 155 -2.74 13.66 0.96
N TRP A 156 -2.31 14.38 -0.04
CA TRP A 156 -1.42 13.89 -1.08
C TRP A 156 -0.03 14.48 -0.83
N VAL A 157 1.00 13.65 -0.90
CA VAL A 157 2.38 14.10 -0.75
C VAL A 157 3.12 13.76 -2.04
N GLU A 158 3.58 14.76 -2.74
CA GLU A 158 4.37 14.59 -3.96
C GLU A 158 5.77 15.19 -3.74
N PRO A 159 6.82 14.53 -4.28
CA PRO A 159 8.16 15.07 -4.20
C PRO A 159 8.23 16.43 -4.90
N ASN A 160 9.11 17.29 -4.41
CA ASN A 160 9.37 18.56 -5.08
C ASN A 160 9.95 18.31 -6.47
N PRO A 161 9.50 19.04 -7.50
CA PRO A 161 10.04 18.90 -8.84
C PRO A 161 11.51 19.33 -8.93
#